data_ff8ff64050cda7f59535fdc48b68f27f
#
_entry.id   ff8ff64050cda7f59535fdc48b68f27f
#
_cell.length_a   1.000
_cell.length_b   1.000
_cell.length_c   1.000
_cell.angle_alpha   90.00
_cell.angle_beta   90.00
_cell.angle_gamma   90.00
#
_symmetry.space_group_name_H-M   'P 1'
#
loop_
_entity.id
_entity.type
_entity.pdbx_description
1 polymer ?
#
loop_
_entity_poly.entity_id
_entity_poly.type
_entity_poly.pdbx_seq_one_letter_code
_entity_poly.pdbx_strand_id
1 'polypeptide(L)'
;MAWLVGVLSWNFESDVLLNLIIAIMINSVFAIFEEIGWRGYLLPHFGAPGSFGAALLVGFLHGVWHLPLMLMTTAYNPAGNRLITVPIFLAVLTGAGVIYAYLRWTSGSIWPVIIAHGTFNAVLGRFAQAAVTPDVAAAAYLTGETGLFTLAGVAITAFVLARRYPSVRSAESDEQRTQAGAHLASNRRSRRSQAT
;
A
#
# COMPACT_ATOMS: atom_id res chain seq x y z
N MET A 1 5.98 27.71 12.25
CA MET A 1 6.76 27.20 11.10
C MET A 1 8.24 26.99 11.42
N ALA A 2 8.93 27.93 12.05
CA ALA A 2 10.35 27.78 12.42
C ALA A 2 10.66 26.54 13.31
N TRP A 3 9.73 26.11 14.13
CA TRP A 3 9.88 24.95 15.01
C TRP A 3 9.89 23.61 14.23
N LEU A 4 9.08 23.49 13.18
CA LEU A 4 9.08 22.30 12.30
C LEU A 4 10.37 22.18 11.46
N VAL A 5 10.96 23.30 11.07
CA VAL A 5 12.22 23.34 10.28
C VAL A 5 13.43 23.02 11.15
N GLY A 6 13.38 23.33 12.45
CA GLY A 6 14.45 23.01 13.41
C GLY A 6 14.42 21.54 13.89
N VAL A 7 13.27 20.85 13.77
CA VAL A 7 13.13 19.43 14.17
C VAL A 7 13.65 18.49 13.07
N LEU A 8 13.70 18.92 11.82
CA LEU A 8 14.16 18.12 10.69
C LEU A 8 15.28 18.86 9.95
N SER A 9 16.51 18.75 10.43
CA SER A 9 17.68 19.06 9.61
C SER A 9 18.11 17.82 8.84
N TRP A 10 18.42 17.99 7.55
CA TRP A 10 18.78 16.91 6.67
C TRP A 10 20.26 17.05 6.31
N ASN A 11 21.07 16.05 6.66
CA ASN A 11 22.44 15.91 6.16
C ASN A 11 22.47 14.89 5.02
N PHE A 12 22.58 15.39 3.80
CA PHE A 12 22.83 14.54 2.64
C PHE A 12 24.33 14.49 2.33
N GLU A 13 24.87 13.28 2.31
CA GLU A 13 26.22 13.05 1.80
C GLU A 13 26.29 13.28 0.29
N SER A 14 27.49 13.58 -0.25
CA SER A 14 27.69 13.85 -1.67
C SER A 14 27.17 12.75 -2.60
N ASP A 15 27.12 11.50 -2.13
CA ASP A 15 26.75 10.32 -2.92
C ASP A 15 25.33 9.83 -2.63
N VAL A 16 24.46 10.70 -2.09
CA VAL A 16 23.09 10.34 -1.69
C VAL A 16 22.31 9.68 -2.81
N LEU A 17 22.44 10.19 -4.05
CA LEU A 17 21.72 9.65 -5.20
C LEU A 17 22.18 8.24 -5.57
N LEU A 18 23.49 8.00 -5.63
CA LEU A 18 24.04 6.68 -5.89
C LEU A 18 23.64 5.68 -4.81
N ASN A 19 23.77 6.07 -3.55
CA ASN A 19 23.38 5.27 -2.40
C ASN A 19 21.87 4.96 -2.41
N LEU A 20 21.02 5.89 -2.83
CA LEU A 20 19.59 5.68 -2.96
C LEU A 20 19.27 4.66 -4.08
N ILE A 21 19.93 4.79 -5.24
CA ILE A 21 19.73 3.84 -6.36
C ILE A 21 20.14 2.43 -5.92
N ILE A 22 21.30 2.28 -5.29
CA ILE A 22 21.76 0.98 -4.76
C ILE A 22 20.77 0.43 -3.73
N ALA A 23 20.28 1.27 -2.82
CA ALA A 23 19.31 0.87 -1.82
C ALA A 23 17.98 0.42 -2.46
N ILE A 24 17.49 1.11 -3.48
CA ILE A 24 16.28 0.71 -4.23
C ILE A 24 16.50 -0.67 -4.88
N MET A 25 17.64 -0.88 -5.53
CA MET A 25 17.94 -2.17 -6.16
C MET A 25 17.97 -3.30 -5.14
N ILE A 26 18.70 -3.14 -4.03
CA ILE A 26 18.80 -4.16 -2.97
C ILE A 26 17.42 -4.43 -2.36
N ASN A 27 16.67 -3.39 -1.98
CA ASN A 27 15.36 -3.57 -1.38
C ASN A 27 14.35 -4.18 -2.37
N SER A 28 14.48 -3.89 -3.67
CA SER A 28 13.64 -4.52 -4.69
C SER A 28 13.92 -6.03 -4.81
N VAL A 29 15.16 -6.47 -4.65
CA VAL A 29 15.50 -7.90 -4.62
C VAL A 29 14.82 -8.60 -3.43
N PHE A 30 14.83 -8.00 -2.25
CA PHE A 30 14.10 -8.55 -1.10
C PHE A 30 12.59 -8.51 -1.32
N ALA A 31 12.07 -7.43 -1.88
CA ALA A 31 10.65 -7.29 -2.19
C ALA A 31 10.13 -8.35 -3.18
N ILE A 32 10.96 -8.94 -4.06
CA ILE A 32 10.56 -10.05 -4.93
C ILE A 32 9.97 -11.20 -4.10
N PHE A 33 10.67 -11.62 -3.06
CA PHE A 33 10.25 -12.77 -2.25
C PHE A 33 8.94 -12.49 -1.50
N GLU A 34 8.76 -11.25 -1.05
CA GLU A 34 7.55 -10.84 -0.36
C GLU A 34 6.37 -10.68 -1.33
N GLU A 35 6.55 -10.00 -2.43
CA GLU A 35 5.46 -9.67 -3.37
C GLU A 35 4.96 -10.88 -4.15
N ILE A 36 5.79 -11.91 -4.38
CA ILE A 36 5.33 -13.20 -4.89
C ILE A 36 4.28 -13.79 -3.96
N GLY A 37 4.51 -13.74 -2.64
CA GLY A 37 3.55 -14.22 -1.64
C GLY A 37 2.33 -13.30 -1.52
N TRP A 38 2.54 -12.01 -1.30
CA TRP A 38 1.46 -11.06 -0.99
C TRP A 38 0.57 -10.75 -2.19
N ARG A 39 1.16 -10.27 -3.31
CA ARG A 39 0.39 -9.79 -4.48
C ARG A 39 0.34 -10.79 -5.62
N GLY A 40 1.30 -11.74 -5.65
CA GLY A 40 1.30 -12.84 -6.59
C GLY A 40 0.31 -13.94 -6.21
N TYR A 41 0.32 -14.34 -4.93
CA TYR A 41 -0.49 -15.47 -4.45
C TYR A 41 -1.68 -15.03 -3.60
N LEU A 42 -1.48 -14.35 -2.49
CA LEU A 42 -2.50 -14.13 -1.47
C LEU A 42 -3.62 -13.17 -1.94
N LEU A 43 -3.25 -12.06 -2.55
CA LEU A 43 -4.22 -11.05 -3.00
C LEU A 43 -5.30 -11.62 -3.95
N PRO A 44 -4.96 -12.40 -4.99
CA PRO A 44 -5.97 -13.01 -5.87
C PRO A 44 -6.90 -13.99 -5.17
N HIS A 45 -6.44 -14.63 -4.08
CA HIS A 45 -7.26 -15.60 -3.32
C HIS A 45 -8.27 -14.91 -2.39
N PHE A 46 -8.01 -13.68 -1.98
CA PHE A 46 -8.94 -12.96 -1.08
C PHE A 46 -9.99 -12.12 -1.81
N GLY A 47 -9.82 -11.88 -3.09
CA GLY A 47 -10.82 -11.13 -3.83
C GLY A 47 -10.48 -10.86 -5.28
N ALA A 48 -11.53 -10.56 -6.06
CA ALA A 48 -11.40 -10.16 -7.44
C ALA A 48 -10.62 -8.83 -7.58
N PRO A 49 -10.06 -8.53 -8.75
CA PRO A 49 -9.42 -7.24 -9.02
C PRO A 49 -10.33 -6.07 -8.63
N GLY A 50 -9.76 -5.07 -7.96
CA GLY A 50 -10.52 -3.92 -7.44
C GLY A 50 -11.18 -4.13 -6.07
N SER A 51 -11.07 -5.31 -5.44
CA SER A 51 -11.61 -5.55 -4.09
C SER A 51 -10.82 -4.79 -3.03
N PHE A 52 -11.34 -3.64 -2.60
CA PHE A 52 -10.72 -2.82 -1.56
C PHE A 52 -10.53 -3.58 -0.23
N GLY A 53 -11.51 -4.42 0.14
CA GLY A 53 -11.40 -5.26 1.34
C GLY A 53 -10.26 -6.28 1.26
N ALA A 54 -10.03 -6.90 0.10
CA ALA A 54 -8.89 -7.79 -0.10
C ALA A 54 -7.56 -7.04 -0.01
N ALA A 55 -7.47 -5.84 -0.59
CA ALA A 55 -6.29 -5.00 -0.51
C ALA A 55 -5.95 -4.61 0.94
N LEU A 56 -6.95 -4.19 1.72
CA LEU A 56 -6.78 -3.87 3.13
C LEU A 56 -6.33 -5.09 3.94
N LEU A 57 -7.00 -6.24 3.74
CA LEU A 57 -6.68 -7.48 4.47
C LEU A 57 -5.24 -7.92 4.19
N VAL A 58 -4.83 -7.98 2.92
CA VAL A 58 -3.47 -8.38 2.56
C VAL A 58 -2.43 -7.40 3.09
N GLY A 59 -2.71 -6.09 3.04
CA GLY A 59 -1.83 -5.07 3.62
C GLY A 59 -1.72 -5.20 5.14
N PHE A 60 -2.82 -5.45 5.82
CA PHE A 60 -2.84 -5.69 7.26
C PHE A 60 -2.05 -6.95 7.65
N LEU A 61 -2.28 -8.07 6.96
CA LEU A 61 -1.55 -9.33 7.20
C LEU A 61 -0.05 -9.16 6.95
N HIS A 62 0.32 -8.38 5.93
CA HIS A 62 1.72 -8.03 5.67
C HIS A 62 2.33 -7.25 6.85
N GLY A 63 1.60 -6.27 7.41
CA GLY A 63 2.03 -5.56 8.61
C GLY A 63 2.17 -6.48 9.82
N VAL A 64 1.21 -7.37 10.05
CA VAL A 64 1.25 -8.35 11.15
C VAL A 64 2.44 -9.31 11.02
N TRP A 65 2.78 -9.72 9.80
CA TRP A 65 3.94 -10.58 9.54
C TRP A 65 5.26 -9.93 9.96
N HIS A 66 5.37 -8.61 9.93
CA HIS A 66 6.55 -7.87 10.40
C HIS A 66 6.63 -7.70 11.92
N LEU A 67 5.54 -7.94 12.67
CA LEU A 67 5.52 -7.69 14.12
C LEU A 67 6.60 -8.45 14.92
N PRO A 68 6.91 -9.73 14.65
CA PRO A 68 7.99 -10.40 15.34
C PRO A 68 9.33 -9.66 15.20
N LEU A 69 9.66 -9.24 13.99
CA LEU A 69 10.88 -8.48 13.71
C LEU A 69 10.86 -7.12 14.42
N MET A 70 9.74 -6.41 14.37
CA MET A 70 9.56 -5.12 15.01
C MET A 70 9.61 -5.18 16.55
N LEU A 71 9.06 -6.23 17.15
CA LEU A 71 8.94 -6.36 18.61
C LEU A 71 10.18 -6.97 19.24
N MET A 72 10.87 -7.89 18.54
CA MET A 72 11.98 -8.69 19.07
C MET A 72 13.35 -8.16 18.69
N THR A 73 13.43 -7.17 17.78
CA THR A 73 14.70 -6.61 17.31
C THR A 73 14.70 -5.09 17.36
N THR A 74 15.82 -4.49 16.98
CA THR A 74 15.98 -3.03 16.82
C THR A 74 15.72 -2.57 15.38
N ALA A 75 15.17 -3.42 14.52
CA ALA A 75 15.06 -3.17 13.09
C ALA A 75 14.14 -1.99 12.73
N TYR A 76 13.05 -1.81 13.45
CA TYR A 76 12.08 -0.74 13.17
C TYR A 76 12.08 0.27 14.33
N ASN A 77 12.80 1.36 14.14
CA ASN A 77 12.86 2.55 14.97
C ASN A 77 12.69 2.29 16.50
N PRO A 78 13.77 1.86 17.18
CA PRO A 78 13.71 1.44 18.58
C PRO A 78 13.41 2.60 19.57
N ALA A 79 13.55 3.85 19.13
CA ALA A 79 13.42 5.02 20.00
C ALA A 79 11.97 5.38 20.37
N GLY A 80 10.97 4.91 19.61
CA GLY A 80 9.57 5.20 19.85
C GLY A 80 8.90 4.23 20.84
N ASN A 81 7.84 4.71 21.50
CA ASN A 81 6.99 3.85 22.32
C ASN A 81 6.23 2.85 21.42
N ARG A 82 6.42 1.56 21.64
CA ARG A 82 5.83 0.48 20.83
C ARG A 82 4.29 0.49 20.84
N LEU A 83 3.65 0.97 21.92
CA LEU A 83 2.19 1.12 21.97
C LEU A 83 1.65 2.16 20.97
N ILE A 84 2.52 3.07 20.51
CA ILE A 84 2.17 4.11 19.52
C ILE A 84 2.68 3.71 18.13
N THR A 85 3.93 3.27 18.05
CA THR A 85 4.57 2.99 16.75
C THR A 85 4.01 1.75 16.06
N VAL A 86 3.61 0.71 16.82
CA VAL A 86 3.01 -0.50 16.23
C VAL A 86 1.69 -0.22 15.51
N PRO A 87 0.71 0.46 16.12
CA PRO A 87 -0.52 0.80 15.39
C PRO A 87 -0.28 1.68 14.16
N ILE A 88 0.63 2.65 14.23
CA ILE A 88 0.99 3.50 13.09
C ILE A 88 1.61 2.66 11.97
N PHE A 89 2.57 1.80 12.30
CA PHE A 89 3.20 0.87 11.35
C PHE A 89 2.16 -0.02 10.65
N LEU A 90 1.27 -0.66 11.42
CA LEU A 90 0.20 -1.48 10.84
C LEU A 90 -0.70 -0.68 9.90
N ALA A 91 -1.06 0.55 10.26
CA ALA A 91 -1.86 1.43 9.43
C ALA A 91 -1.12 1.85 8.15
N VAL A 92 0.18 2.15 8.23
CA VAL A 92 1.04 2.46 7.07
C VAL A 92 1.12 1.28 6.12
N LEU A 93 1.42 0.07 6.61
CA LEU A 93 1.51 -1.12 5.76
C LEU A 93 0.16 -1.53 5.18
N THR A 94 -0.92 -1.36 5.93
CA THR A 94 -2.28 -1.58 5.42
C THR A 94 -2.59 -0.65 4.25
N GLY A 95 -2.30 0.64 4.39
CA GLY A 95 -2.49 1.62 3.32
C GLY A 95 -1.56 1.42 2.13
N ALA A 96 -0.28 1.12 2.36
CA ALA A 96 0.67 0.74 1.31
C ALA A 96 0.19 -0.53 0.57
N GLY A 97 -0.40 -1.47 1.31
CA GLY A 97 -1.05 -2.67 0.77
C GLY A 97 -2.12 -2.36 -0.27
N VAL A 98 -2.92 -1.32 -0.04
CA VAL A 98 -3.91 -0.83 -1.02
C VAL A 98 -3.22 -0.30 -2.26
N ILE A 99 -2.20 0.54 -2.12
CA ILE A 99 -1.45 1.10 -3.25
C ILE A 99 -0.84 -0.04 -4.09
N TYR A 100 -0.21 -1.02 -3.46
CA TYR A 100 0.41 -2.16 -4.14
C TYR A 100 -0.61 -3.07 -4.82
N ALA A 101 -1.79 -3.26 -4.22
CA ALA A 101 -2.88 -4.01 -4.84
C ALA A 101 -3.36 -3.31 -6.13
N TYR A 102 -3.54 -2.00 -6.10
CA TYR A 102 -3.93 -1.24 -7.29
C TYR A 102 -2.86 -1.27 -8.38
N LEU A 103 -1.57 -1.13 -8.04
CA LEU A 103 -0.48 -1.31 -8.99
C LEU A 103 -0.50 -2.71 -9.62
N ARG A 104 -0.75 -3.75 -8.83
CA ARG A 104 -0.86 -5.13 -9.31
C ARG A 104 -2.02 -5.32 -10.27
N TRP A 105 -3.19 -4.79 -9.95
CA TRP A 105 -4.39 -4.93 -10.78
C TRP A 105 -4.31 -4.12 -12.07
N THR A 106 -3.83 -2.89 -12.01
CA THR A 106 -3.76 -2.02 -13.19
C THR A 106 -2.67 -2.41 -14.17
N SER A 107 -1.54 -2.94 -13.69
CA SER A 107 -0.44 -3.37 -14.55
C SER A 107 -0.54 -4.82 -15.02
N GLY A 108 -1.34 -5.65 -14.35
CA GLY A 108 -1.38 -7.10 -14.58
C GLY A 108 -0.09 -7.83 -14.16
N SER A 109 0.88 -7.12 -13.53
CA SER A 109 2.23 -7.62 -13.23
C SER A 109 2.63 -7.33 -11.80
N ILE A 110 3.52 -8.16 -11.22
CA ILE A 110 4.11 -7.91 -9.90
C ILE A 110 5.32 -6.96 -9.96
N TRP A 111 5.94 -6.77 -11.11
CA TRP A 111 7.17 -5.98 -11.23
C TRP A 111 7.02 -4.52 -10.80
N PRO A 112 5.97 -3.78 -11.19
CA PRO A 112 5.77 -2.42 -10.69
C PRO A 112 5.60 -2.37 -9.17
N VAL A 113 4.98 -3.41 -8.58
CA VAL A 113 4.82 -3.51 -7.13
C VAL A 113 6.16 -3.73 -6.44
N ILE A 114 6.99 -4.64 -6.97
CA ILE A 114 8.34 -4.92 -6.46
C ILE A 114 9.19 -3.65 -6.43
N ILE A 115 9.18 -2.88 -7.53
CA ILE A 115 9.92 -1.63 -7.63
C ILE A 115 9.37 -0.58 -6.65
N ALA A 116 8.04 -0.46 -6.57
CA ALA A 116 7.41 0.49 -5.65
C ALA A 116 7.70 0.14 -4.18
N HIS A 117 7.64 -1.14 -3.82
CA HIS A 117 7.95 -1.63 -2.48
C HIS A 117 9.43 -1.41 -2.15
N GLY A 118 10.34 -1.82 -3.02
CA GLY A 118 11.77 -1.59 -2.83
C GLY A 118 12.13 -0.10 -2.71
N THR A 119 11.47 0.75 -3.51
CA THR A 119 11.62 2.20 -3.42
C THR A 119 11.10 2.75 -2.10
N PHE A 120 9.92 2.29 -1.66
CA PHE A 120 9.33 2.69 -0.39
C PHE A 120 10.27 2.38 0.78
N ASN A 121 10.80 1.15 0.86
CA ASN A 121 11.74 0.75 1.90
C ASN A 121 13.05 1.54 1.84
N ALA A 122 13.61 1.73 0.65
CA ALA A 122 14.85 2.48 0.47
C ALA A 122 14.69 3.96 0.86
N VAL A 123 13.60 4.60 0.43
CA VAL A 123 13.33 6.02 0.71
C VAL A 123 13.08 6.21 2.19
N LEU A 124 12.16 5.44 2.80
CA LEU A 124 11.84 5.60 4.22
C LEU A 124 13.03 5.29 5.12
N GLY A 125 13.80 4.23 4.84
CA GLY A 125 15.00 3.91 5.60
C GLY A 125 16.07 4.99 5.50
N ARG A 126 16.31 5.55 4.30
CA ARG A 126 17.29 6.63 4.10
C ARG A 126 16.84 7.95 4.71
N PHE A 127 15.58 8.32 4.53
CA PHE A 127 15.06 9.54 5.15
C PHE A 127 15.03 9.43 6.68
N ALA A 128 14.69 8.27 7.25
CA ALA A 128 14.77 8.06 8.69
C ALA A 128 16.20 8.19 9.24
N GLN A 129 17.21 7.72 8.48
CA GLN A 129 18.63 7.85 8.85
C GLN A 129 19.18 9.26 8.64
N ALA A 130 18.72 9.97 7.60
CA ALA A 130 19.16 11.33 7.29
C ALA A 130 18.48 12.40 8.17
N ALA A 131 17.37 12.06 8.81
CA ALA A 131 16.69 12.96 9.75
C ALA A 131 17.53 13.12 11.02
N VAL A 132 18.39 14.12 11.03
CA VAL A 132 19.16 14.50 12.21
C VAL A 132 18.30 15.43 13.04
N THR A 133 17.81 14.94 14.16
CA THR A 133 17.04 15.75 15.12
C THR A 133 17.61 15.52 16.50
N PRO A 134 17.65 16.58 17.35
CA PRO A 134 18.03 16.43 18.76
C PRO A 134 17.05 15.54 19.53
N ASP A 135 15.81 15.39 19.04
CA ASP A 135 14.80 14.53 19.64
C ASP A 135 14.55 13.31 18.74
N VAL A 136 15.29 12.23 19.01
CA VAL A 136 15.18 10.95 18.31
C VAL A 136 13.78 10.33 18.46
N ALA A 137 13.10 10.59 19.58
CA ALA A 137 11.74 10.10 19.81
C ALA A 137 10.73 10.84 18.90
N ALA A 138 10.87 12.16 18.73
CA ALA A 138 10.02 12.92 17.82
C ALA A 138 10.21 12.46 16.36
N ALA A 139 11.44 12.17 15.95
CA ALA A 139 11.72 11.63 14.61
C ALA A 139 11.00 10.28 14.39
N ALA A 140 10.97 9.42 15.41
CA ALA A 140 10.32 8.13 15.35
C ALA A 140 8.81 8.20 15.07
N TYR A 141 8.15 9.26 15.54
CA TYR A 141 6.71 9.47 15.32
C TYR A 141 6.37 10.27 14.06
N LEU A 142 7.33 10.98 13.48
CA LEU A 142 7.09 11.85 12.33
C LEU A 142 7.54 11.22 11.01
N THR A 143 8.63 10.44 11.03
CA THR A 143 9.29 9.94 9.81
C THR A 143 9.40 8.41 9.79
N GLY A 144 9.79 7.86 8.64
CA GLY A 144 9.94 6.42 8.44
C GLY A 144 8.61 5.67 8.40
N GLU A 145 8.67 4.37 8.56
CA GLU A 145 7.50 3.47 8.46
C GLU A 145 6.57 3.57 9.67
N THR A 146 7.02 4.18 10.76
CA THR A 146 6.22 4.47 11.95
C THR A 146 5.79 5.94 12.03
N GLY A 147 6.03 6.70 10.96
CA GLY A 147 5.84 8.14 10.93
C GLY A 147 4.45 8.60 10.50
N LEU A 148 3.95 9.62 11.16
CA LEU A 148 2.66 10.23 10.84
C LEU A 148 2.63 10.87 9.45
N PHE A 149 3.75 11.42 8.96
CA PHE A 149 3.82 11.95 7.60
C PHE A 149 3.70 10.85 6.55
N THR A 150 4.32 9.71 6.79
CA THR A 150 4.20 8.52 5.93
C THR A 150 2.77 7.99 5.94
N LEU A 151 2.17 7.89 7.14
CA LEU A 151 0.77 7.49 7.28
C LEU A 151 -0.17 8.41 6.51
N ALA A 152 -0.01 9.73 6.64
CA ALA A 152 -0.83 10.71 5.92
C ALA A 152 -0.67 10.56 4.40
N GLY A 153 0.55 10.46 3.88
CA GLY A 153 0.83 10.29 2.45
C GLY A 153 0.22 9.00 1.89
N VAL A 154 0.40 7.88 2.61
CA VAL A 154 -0.15 6.57 2.22
C VAL A 154 -1.68 6.59 2.28
N ALA A 155 -2.28 7.15 3.34
CA ALA A 155 -3.73 7.23 3.49
C ALA A 155 -4.38 8.09 2.40
N ILE A 156 -3.81 9.26 2.09
CA ILE A 156 -4.29 10.12 1.00
C ILE A 156 -4.21 9.38 -0.34
N THR A 157 -3.08 8.74 -0.64
CA THR A 157 -2.88 8.01 -1.89
C THR A 157 -3.86 6.84 -2.01
N ALA A 158 -3.98 6.02 -0.96
CA ALA A 158 -4.92 4.90 -0.92
C ALA A 158 -6.38 5.38 -1.09
N PHE A 159 -6.76 6.48 -0.43
CA PHE A 159 -8.08 7.08 -0.58
C PHE A 159 -8.35 7.56 -2.02
N VAL A 160 -7.41 8.25 -2.64
CA VAL A 160 -7.54 8.72 -4.03
C VAL A 160 -7.70 7.53 -4.99
N LEU A 161 -6.88 6.49 -4.81
CA LEU A 161 -6.98 5.27 -5.63
C LEU A 161 -8.33 4.57 -5.45
N ALA A 162 -8.79 4.40 -4.21
CA ALA A 162 -10.10 3.79 -3.93
C ALA A 162 -11.28 4.57 -4.55
N ARG A 163 -11.15 5.89 -4.65
CA ARG A 163 -12.17 6.75 -5.29
C ARG A 163 -12.11 6.71 -6.81
N ARG A 164 -10.92 6.59 -7.39
CA ARG A 164 -10.73 6.60 -8.85
C ARG A 164 -10.97 5.24 -9.50
N TYR A 165 -10.80 4.16 -8.76
CA TYR A 165 -10.94 2.79 -9.24
C TYR A 165 -11.98 2.03 -8.40
N PRO A 166 -13.29 2.33 -8.58
CA PRO A 166 -14.34 1.58 -7.91
C PRO A 166 -14.25 0.09 -8.29
N SER A 167 -14.59 -0.77 -7.36
CA SER A 167 -14.44 -2.22 -7.51
C SER A 167 -15.11 -2.74 -8.79
N VAL A 168 -14.47 -3.68 -9.47
CA VAL A 168 -15.01 -4.40 -10.65
C VAL A 168 -16.37 -5.04 -10.35
N ARG A 169 -16.68 -5.30 -9.09
CA ARG A 169 -17.97 -5.83 -8.63
C ARG A 169 -19.17 -4.94 -9.00
N SER A 170 -19.01 -3.63 -9.05
CA SER A 170 -20.08 -2.73 -9.52
C SER A 170 -20.30 -2.84 -11.03
N ALA A 171 -19.24 -3.00 -11.80
CA ALA A 171 -19.32 -3.16 -13.25
C ALA A 171 -19.95 -4.52 -13.64
N GLU A 172 -19.53 -5.62 -13.00
CA GLU A 172 -20.13 -6.95 -13.23
C GLU A 172 -21.61 -7.01 -12.81
N SER A 173 -21.98 -6.37 -11.68
CA SER A 173 -23.37 -6.33 -11.25
C SER A 173 -24.26 -5.49 -12.19
N ASP A 174 -23.72 -4.43 -12.78
CA ASP A 174 -24.44 -3.60 -13.75
C ASP A 174 -24.55 -4.30 -15.11
N GLU A 175 -23.53 -5.05 -15.52
CA GLU A 175 -23.55 -5.84 -16.74
C GLU A 175 -24.54 -7.02 -16.63
N GLN A 176 -24.56 -7.73 -15.48
CA GLN A 176 -25.53 -8.78 -15.19
C GLN A 176 -26.97 -8.23 -15.13
N ARG A 177 -27.19 -7.08 -14.54
CA ARG A 177 -28.50 -6.41 -14.52
C ARG A 177 -28.95 -6.02 -15.93
N THR A 178 -28.04 -5.53 -16.74
CA THR A 178 -28.32 -5.14 -18.12
C THR A 178 -28.67 -6.36 -18.99
N GLN A 179 -27.94 -7.46 -18.85
CA GLN A 179 -28.20 -8.71 -19.54
C GLN A 179 -29.53 -9.36 -19.10
N ALA A 180 -29.83 -9.37 -17.80
CA ALA A 180 -31.09 -9.86 -17.27
C ALA A 180 -32.28 -9.02 -17.77
N GLY A 181 -32.13 -7.71 -17.82
CA GLY A 181 -33.13 -6.79 -18.37
C GLY A 181 -33.40 -7.02 -19.86
N ALA A 182 -32.35 -7.23 -20.65
CA ALA A 182 -32.46 -7.53 -22.08
C ALA A 182 -33.15 -8.88 -22.34
N HIS A 183 -32.82 -9.91 -21.55
CA HIS A 183 -33.46 -11.23 -21.64
C HIS A 183 -34.95 -11.20 -21.30
N LEU A 184 -35.33 -10.45 -20.26
CA LEU A 184 -36.75 -10.25 -19.91
C LEU A 184 -37.53 -9.48 -20.98
N ALA A 185 -36.90 -8.48 -21.61
CA ALA A 185 -37.54 -7.72 -22.71
C ALA A 185 -37.74 -8.57 -23.96
N SER A 186 -36.77 -9.42 -24.30
CA SER A 186 -36.82 -10.39 -25.40
C SER A 186 -37.94 -11.40 -25.19
N ASN A 187 -38.08 -11.98 -24.00
CA ASN A 187 -39.13 -12.93 -23.66
C ASN A 187 -40.55 -12.32 -23.70
N ARG A 188 -40.69 -11.04 -23.32
CA ARG A 188 -41.97 -10.32 -23.43
C ARG A 188 -42.39 -10.07 -24.89
N ARG A 189 -41.43 -9.79 -25.78
CA ARG A 189 -41.70 -9.63 -27.21
C ARG A 189 -42.14 -10.95 -27.87
N SER A 190 -41.45 -12.04 -27.55
CA SER A 190 -41.79 -13.38 -28.08
C SER A 190 -43.20 -13.84 -27.66
N ARG A 191 -43.57 -13.62 -26.40
CA ARG A 191 -44.92 -13.95 -25.91
C ARG A 191 -46.03 -13.07 -26.51
N ARG A 192 -45.76 -11.83 -26.88
CA ARG A 192 -46.72 -10.99 -27.60
C ARG A 192 -46.93 -11.41 -29.04
N SER A 193 -45.90 -11.88 -29.74
CA SER A 193 -46.01 -12.37 -31.13
C SER A 193 -46.68 -13.74 -31.25
N GLN A 194 -46.81 -14.50 -30.17
CA GLN A 194 -47.53 -15.79 -30.14
C GLN A 194 -49.00 -15.65 -29.74
N ALA A 195 -49.43 -14.46 -29.31
CA ALA A 195 -50.80 -14.18 -28.87
C ALA A 195 -51.62 -13.42 -29.93
N THR A 196 -51.05 -13.17 -31.11
CA THR A 196 -51.68 -12.64 -32.33
C THR A 196 -51.71 -13.68 -33.41
#